data_9ecc31ec70fdfe3a829dcb6610ff7b8b
#
_entry.id   9ecc31ec70fdfe3a829dcb6610ff7b8b
#
_cell.length_a   1.000
_cell.length_b   1.000
_cell.length_c   1.000
_cell.angle_alpha   90.00
_cell.angle_beta   90.00
_cell.angle_gamma   90.00
#
_symmetry.space_group_name_H-M   'P 1'
#
loop_
_entity.id
_entity.type
_entity.pdbx_description
1 polymer ?
#
loop_
_entity_poly.entity_id
_entity_poly.type
_entity_poly.pdbx_seq_one_letter_code
_entity_poly.pdbx_strand_id
1 'polypeptide(L)'
;MRRDLLVVAAILMDKQGRVLLVANDWSRRGRVRYTLPGGMVEAGETIPAALMREVQEETGLRVKGIQHLAYVVQVEDSRKNERTIAMAFRADYEGLLNPKDPDGHIVEARFFAAEEVAVKLDEHRPLLEPLMDYLRGERGRFYAYSSWGSEGIVV
;
A
#
# COMPACT_ATOMS: atom_id res chain seq x y z
N MET A 1 22.86 -11.59 6.41
CA MET A 1 22.36 -10.46 7.23
C MET A 1 20.92 -10.14 6.81
N ARG A 2 20.05 -10.05 7.77
CA ARG A 2 18.64 -9.70 7.52
C ARG A 2 18.51 -8.23 7.11
N ARG A 3 17.68 -7.96 6.13
CA ARG A 3 17.32 -6.61 5.72
C ARG A 3 15.96 -6.22 6.29
N ASP A 4 15.90 -5.08 6.95
CA ASP A 4 14.63 -4.51 7.41
C ASP A 4 14.21 -3.40 6.47
N LEU A 5 13.00 -3.49 5.95
CA LEU A 5 12.41 -2.50 5.04
C LEU A 5 11.28 -1.78 5.75
N LEU A 6 11.32 -0.47 5.72
CA LEU A 6 10.24 0.36 6.23
C LEU A 6 9.44 0.90 5.04
N VAL A 7 8.16 0.58 5.01
CA VAL A 7 7.26 0.91 3.91
C VAL A 7 6.10 1.73 4.43
N VAL A 8 5.67 2.70 3.63
CA VAL A 8 4.46 3.48 3.89
C VAL A 8 3.46 3.23 2.78
N ALA A 9 2.18 3.28 3.11
CA ALA A 9 1.10 3.12 2.16
C ALA A 9 -0.03 4.08 2.50
N ALA A 10 -0.75 4.55 1.49
CA ALA A 10 -1.84 5.49 1.65
C ALA A 10 -3.18 4.84 1.34
N ILE A 11 -4.15 5.03 2.23
CA ILE A 11 -5.54 4.71 1.97
C ILE A 11 -6.21 6.01 1.55
N LEU A 12 -6.45 6.16 0.25
CA LEU A 12 -7.11 7.31 -0.35
C LEU A 12 -8.47 6.85 -0.84
N MET A 13 -9.52 7.53 -0.38
CA MET A 13 -10.89 7.14 -0.72
C MET A 13 -11.63 8.30 -1.37
N ASP A 14 -12.39 7.99 -2.41
CA ASP A 14 -13.24 9.00 -3.06
C ASP A 14 -14.57 9.17 -2.30
N LYS A 15 -15.43 10.05 -2.84
CA LYS A 15 -16.72 10.37 -2.21
C LYS A 15 -17.69 9.19 -2.18
N GLN A 16 -17.51 8.21 -3.05
CA GLN A 16 -18.31 7.00 -3.07
C GLN A 16 -17.75 5.89 -2.17
N GLY A 17 -16.67 6.16 -1.44
CA GLY A 17 -16.04 5.16 -0.58
C GLY A 17 -15.16 4.17 -1.32
N ARG A 18 -14.80 4.44 -2.57
CA ARG A 18 -13.89 3.60 -3.34
C ARG A 18 -12.45 3.90 -2.96
N VAL A 19 -11.61 2.88 -3.00
CA VAL A 19 -10.22 2.94 -2.57
C VAL A 19 -9.29 3.00 -3.78
N LEU A 20 -8.30 3.88 -3.74
CA LEU A 20 -7.32 3.98 -4.80
C LEU A 20 -6.30 2.85 -4.69
N LEU A 21 -6.19 2.07 -5.77
CA LEU A 21 -5.13 1.09 -5.94
C LEU A 21 -4.28 1.46 -7.14
N VAL A 22 -3.02 1.08 -7.09
CA VAL A 22 -2.10 1.20 -8.23
C VAL A 22 -1.74 -0.18 -8.74
N ALA A 23 -1.61 -0.29 -10.05
CA ALA A 23 -1.23 -1.53 -10.71
C ALA A 23 0.25 -1.47 -11.04
N ASN A 24 1.01 -2.44 -10.50
CA ASN A 24 2.45 -2.54 -10.68
C ASN A 24 2.75 -3.65 -11.69
N ASP A 25 3.58 -3.35 -12.67
CA ASP A 25 4.12 -4.35 -13.59
C ASP A 25 5.64 -4.36 -13.48
N TRP A 26 6.15 -4.97 -12.42
CA TRP A 26 7.58 -5.07 -12.16
C TRP A 26 8.33 -5.89 -13.21
N SER A 27 7.63 -6.89 -13.79
CA SER A 27 8.22 -7.78 -14.79
C SER A 27 8.23 -7.16 -16.19
N ARG A 28 7.43 -6.12 -16.41
CA ARG A 28 7.15 -5.52 -17.72
C ARG A 28 6.64 -6.53 -18.75
N ARG A 29 5.96 -7.59 -18.25
CA ARG A 29 5.43 -8.70 -19.07
C ARG A 29 3.91 -8.80 -18.96
N GLY A 30 3.23 -7.72 -18.49
CA GLY A 30 1.79 -7.72 -18.32
C GLY A 30 1.29 -8.43 -17.07
N ARG A 31 2.18 -8.86 -16.19
CA ARG A 31 1.79 -9.41 -14.88
C ARG A 31 1.59 -8.26 -13.90
N VAL A 32 0.35 -7.85 -13.77
CA VAL A 32 -0.01 -6.71 -12.95
C VAL A 32 -0.34 -7.16 -11.53
N ARG A 33 0.21 -6.44 -10.56
CA ARG A 33 -0.10 -6.64 -9.14
C ARG A 33 -0.63 -5.33 -8.58
N TYR A 34 -1.77 -5.39 -7.91
CA TYR A 34 -2.38 -4.22 -7.32
C TYR A 34 -1.95 -4.07 -5.87
N THR A 35 -1.68 -2.82 -5.47
CA THR A 35 -1.34 -2.45 -4.10
C THR A 35 -1.95 -1.08 -3.79
N LEU A 36 -1.95 -0.72 -2.51
CA LEU A 36 -2.11 0.69 -2.14
C LEU A 36 -0.92 1.49 -2.67
N PRO A 37 -1.12 2.76 -3.03
CA PRO A 37 0.02 3.61 -3.37
C PRO A 37 0.95 3.72 -2.17
N GLY A 38 2.25 3.58 -2.40
CA GLY A 38 3.23 3.61 -1.34
C GLY A 38 4.58 3.06 -1.78
N GLY A 39 5.50 2.97 -0.84
CA GLY A 39 6.83 2.46 -1.10
C GLY A 39 7.75 2.63 0.09
N MET A 40 9.05 2.44 -0.15
CA MET A 40 10.05 2.49 0.92
C MET A 40 10.33 3.92 1.37
N VAL A 41 10.50 4.08 2.68
CA VAL A 41 11.00 5.31 3.27
C VAL A 41 12.50 5.38 2.98
N GLU A 42 12.94 6.46 2.36
CA GLU A 42 14.34 6.66 2.03
C GLU A 42 15.12 7.26 3.20
N ALA A 43 16.45 7.09 3.17
CA ALA A 43 17.32 7.63 4.21
C ALA A 43 17.15 9.16 4.31
N GLY A 44 16.98 9.65 5.52
CA GLY A 44 16.79 11.07 5.78
C GLY A 44 15.37 11.58 5.57
N GLU A 45 14.49 10.73 5.09
CA GLU A 45 13.09 11.07 4.85
C GLU A 45 12.24 10.78 6.10
N THR A 46 11.33 11.69 6.45
CA THR A 46 10.32 11.36 7.44
C THR A 46 9.26 10.46 6.83
N ILE A 47 8.54 9.73 7.66
CA ILE A 47 7.45 8.87 7.18
C ILE A 47 6.39 9.67 6.41
N PRO A 48 5.90 10.83 6.90
CA PRO A 48 4.96 11.64 6.13
C PRO A 48 5.51 12.12 4.79
N ALA A 49 6.79 12.50 4.74
CA ALA A 49 7.42 12.94 3.49
C ALA A 49 7.48 11.81 2.46
N ALA A 50 7.83 10.60 2.90
CA ALA A 50 7.83 9.42 2.04
C ALA A 50 6.44 9.13 1.47
N LEU A 51 5.41 9.22 2.32
CA LEU A 51 4.03 8.98 1.91
C LEU A 51 3.61 9.99 0.83
N MET A 52 3.89 11.27 1.04
CA MET A 52 3.56 12.33 0.07
C MET A 52 4.27 12.10 -1.26
N ARG A 53 5.57 11.78 -1.20
CA ARG A 53 6.37 11.53 -2.41
C ARG A 53 5.84 10.33 -3.19
N GLU A 54 5.62 9.21 -2.52
CA GLU A 54 5.15 7.98 -3.18
C GLU A 54 3.76 8.17 -3.80
N VAL A 55 2.84 8.81 -3.09
CA VAL A 55 1.51 9.10 -3.64
C VAL A 55 1.61 9.94 -4.90
N GLN A 56 2.42 10.99 -4.87
CA GLN A 56 2.59 11.86 -6.02
C GLN A 56 3.19 11.13 -7.22
N GLU A 57 4.25 10.36 -7.00
CA GLU A 57 4.92 9.61 -8.07
C GLU A 57 3.99 8.57 -8.69
N GLU A 58 3.26 7.83 -7.87
CA GLU A 58 2.47 6.70 -8.34
C GLU A 58 1.08 7.07 -8.83
N THR A 59 0.52 8.18 -8.36
CA THR A 59 -0.86 8.55 -8.69
C THR A 59 -1.03 9.94 -9.31
N GLY A 60 -0.06 10.82 -9.13
CA GLY A 60 -0.19 12.23 -9.52
C GLY A 60 -0.97 13.08 -8.52
N LEU A 61 -1.51 12.48 -7.48
CA LEU A 61 -2.29 13.20 -6.47
C LEU A 61 -1.36 13.82 -5.42
N ARG A 62 -1.83 14.89 -4.79
CA ARG A 62 -1.15 15.55 -3.69
C ARG A 62 -1.87 15.22 -2.38
N VAL A 63 -1.12 14.72 -1.40
CA VAL A 63 -1.65 14.50 -0.05
C VAL A 63 -1.84 15.84 0.63
N LYS A 64 -3.07 16.13 1.07
CA LYS A 64 -3.40 17.36 1.78
C LYS A 64 -3.11 17.23 3.27
N GLY A 65 -3.32 16.06 3.83
CA GLY A 65 -3.10 15.79 5.24
C GLY A 65 -3.28 14.32 5.56
N ILE A 66 -2.58 13.87 6.59
CA ILE A 66 -2.72 12.51 7.11
C ILE A 66 -3.74 12.55 8.24
N GLN A 67 -4.81 11.75 8.12
CA GLN A 67 -5.86 11.73 9.13
C GLN A 67 -5.50 10.85 10.31
N HIS A 68 -5.05 9.63 10.04
CA HIS A 68 -4.67 8.69 11.11
C HIS A 68 -3.87 7.52 10.55
N LEU A 69 -3.17 6.84 11.43
CA LEU A 69 -2.56 5.54 11.16
C LEU A 69 -3.66 4.50 11.16
N ALA A 70 -3.84 3.81 10.02
CA ALA A 70 -4.89 2.81 9.88
C ALA A 70 -4.48 1.46 10.50
N TYR A 71 -3.30 0.98 10.14
CA TYR A 71 -2.76 -0.30 10.64
C TYR A 71 -1.28 -0.42 10.35
N VAL A 72 -0.64 -1.39 10.99
CA VAL A 72 0.76 -1.74 10.76
C VAL A 72 0.82 -3.22 10.37
N VAL A 73 1.65 -3.56 9.39
CA VAL A 73 1.82 -4.91 8.90
C VAL A 73 3.30 -5.28 8.93
N GLN A 74 3.60 -6.40 9.54
CA GLN A 74 4.93 -7.01 9.47
C GLN A 74 4.85 -8.24 8.57
N VAL A 75 5.77 -8.34 7.61
CA VAL A 75 5.88 -9.53 6.75
C VAL A 75 7.32 -10.00 6.75
N GLU A 76 7.49 -11.28 7.02
CA GLU A 76 8.78 -11.94 6.90
C GLU A 76 8.89 -12.56 5.50
N ASP A 77 10.05 -12.42 4.88
CA ASP A 77 10.35 -13.09 3.62
C ASP A 77 11.67 -13.85 3.80
N SER A 78 11.56 -15.13 4.11
CA SER A 78 12.72 -15.96 4.37
C SER A 78 13.59 -16.20 3.13
N ARG A 79 12.99 -16.16 1.95
CA ARG A 79 13.74 -16.34 0.70
C ARG A 79 14.72 -15.20 0.46
N LYS A 80 14.29 -13.98 0.76
CA LYS A 80 15.12 -12.78 0.59
C LYS A 80 15.85 -12.37 1.85
N ASN A 81 15.60 -13.07 2.97
CA ASN A 81 16.10 -12.68 4.28
C ASN A 81 15.72 -11.23 4.62
N GLU A 82 14.45 -10.90 4.41
CA GLU A 82 13.90 -9.57 4.60
C GLU A 82 12.75 -9.58 5.59
N ARG A 83 12.62 -8.49 6.31
CA ARG A 83 11.43 -8.17 7.09
C ARG A 83 10.92 -6.82 6.63
N THR A 84 9.64 -6.76 6.27
CA THR A 84 8.98 -5.51 5.91
C THR A 84 8.08 -5.07 7.06
N ILE A 85 8.21 -3.82 7.46
CA ILE A 85 7.24 -3.15 8.32
C ILE A 85 6.55 -2.10 7.47
N ALA A 86 5.26 -2.29 7.22
CA ALA A 86 4.45 -1.38 6.42
C ALA A 86 3.45 -0.66 7.32
N MET A 87 3.40 0.66 7.19
CA MET A 87 2.44 1.49 7.89
C MET A 87 1.47 2.09 6.88
N ALA A 88 0.19 1.82 7.06
CA ALA A 88 -0.86 2.35 6.21
C ALA A 88 -1.55 3.54 6.90
N PHE A 89 -1.66 4.65 6.16
CA PHE A 89 -2.27 5.88 6.67
C PHE A 89 -3.49 6.24 5.84
N ARG A 90 -4.57 6.62 6.50
CA ARG A 90 -5.68 7.30 5.84
C ARG A 90 -5.28 8.75 5.61
N ALA A 91 -5.40 9.21 4.38
CA ALA A 91 -5.00 10.57 4.02
C ALA A 91 -6.03 11.23 3.11
N ASP A 92 -6.11 12.55 3.21
CA ASP A 92 -6.84 13.40 2.29
C ASP A 92 -5.94 13.78 1.11
N TYR A 93 -6.54 13.98 -0.04
CA TYR A 93 -5.80 14.27 -1.25
C TYR A 93 -6.56 15.28 -2.11
N GLU A 94 -5.83 15.85 -3.08
CA GLU A 94 -6.40 16.70 -4.12
C GLU A 94 -5.64 16.47 -5.42
N GLY A 95 -6.20 16.98 -6.53
CA GLY A 95 -5.61 16.86 -7.84
C GLY A 95 -6.27 15.79 -8.69
N LEU A 96 -5.65 15.49 -9.83
CA LEU A 96 -6.15 14.53 -10.81
C LEU A 96 -5.17 13.36 -10.92
N LEU A 97 -5.72 12.17 -11.16
CA LEU A 97 -4.90 10.99 -11.40
C LEU A 97 -4.02 11.21 -12.65
N ASN A 98 -2.72 11.18 -12.45
CA ASN A 98 -1.72 11.36 -13.48
C ASN A 98 -0.40 10.77 -13.02
N PRO A 99 -0.26 9.43 -13.02
CA PRO A 99 0.96 8.79 -12.55
C PRO A 99 2.20 9.27 -13.29
N LYS A 100 3.25 9.60 -12.53
CA LYS A 100 4.54 10.02 -13.05
C LYS A 100 5.65 9.23 -12.36
N ASP A 101 5.48 7.91 -12.32
CA ASP A 101 6.40 7.04 -11.64
C ASP A 101 7.77 7.07 -12.35
N PRO A 102 8.83 7.56 -11.68
CA PRO A 102 10.16 7.61 -12.28
C PRO A 102 10.73 6.23 -12.58
N ASP A 103 10.30 5.20 -11.87
CA ASP A 103 10.73 3.82 -12.10
C ASP A 103 9.97 3.14 -13.24
N GLY A 104 8.83 3.72 -13.66
CA GLY A 104 8.10 3.28 -14.84
C GLY A 104 7.37 1.94 -14.69
N HIS A 105 7.15 1.45 -13.48
CA HIS A 105 6.45 0.18 -13.26
C HIS A 105 4.96 0.34 -12.93
N ILE A 106 4.48 1.53 -12.62
CA ILE A 106 3.05 1.80 -12.40
C ILE A 106 2.37 1.98 -13.74
N VAL A 107 1.45 1.09 -14.06
CA VAL A 107 0.73 1.10 -15.34
C VAL A 107 -0.70 1.61 -15.24
N GLU A 108 -1.24 1.70 -14.02
CA GLU A 108 -2.59 2.19 -13.77
C GLU A 108 -2.73 2.66 -12.33
N ALA A 109 -3.55 3.69 -12.12
CA ALA A 109 -4.03 4.11 -10.81
C ALA A 109 -5.52 4.36 -10.92
N ARG A 110 -6.35 3.69 -10.11
CA ARG A 110 -7.79 3.78 -10.21
C ARG A 110 -8.46 3.50 -8.88
N PHE A 111 -9.64 4.09 -8.69
CA PHE A 111 -10.48 3.82 -7.52
C PHE A 111 -11.33 2.58 -7.74
N PHE A 112 -11.39 1.73 -6.71
CA PHE A 112 -12.14 0.47 -6.74
C PHE A 112 -13.10 0.38 -5.57
N ALA A 113 -14.28 -0.18 -5.81
CA ALA A 113 -15.21 -0.52 -4.73
C ALA A 113 -14.62 -1.64 -3.85
N ALA A 114 -15.09 -1.75 -2.62
CA ALA A 114 -14.55 -2.75 -1.68
C ALA A 114 -14.58 -4.18 -2.25
N GLU A 115 -15.64 -4.54 -2.96
CA GLU A 115 -15.78 -5.86 -3.57
C GLU A 115 -14.72 -6.12 -4.63
N GLU A 116 -14.36 -5.09 -5.39
CA GLU A 116 -13.31 -5.17 -6.41
C GLU A 116 -11.93 -5.22 -5.76
N VAL A 117 -11.72 -4.48 -4.67
CA VAL A 117 -10.47 -4.53 -3.90
C VAL A 117 -10.19 -5.95 -3.42
N ALA A 118 -11.22 -6.63 -2.92
CA ALA A 118 -11.09 -8.01 -2.44
C ALA A 118 -10.61 -8.95 -3.55
N VAL A 119 -11.10 -8.76 -4.76
CA VAL A 119 -10.68 -9.56 -5.92
C VAL A 119 -9.25 -9.22 -6.37
N LYS A 120 -8.91 -7.93 -6.42
CA LYS A 120 -7.59 -7.47 -6.90
C LYS A 120 -6.46 -7.88 -5.97
N LEU A 121 -6.71 -8.01 -4.67
CA LEU A 121 -5.70 -8.31 -3.66
C LEU A 121 -5.74 -9.75 -3.15
N ASP A 122 -6.54 -10.63 -3.72
CA ASP A 122 -6.83 -11.96 -3.18
C ASP A 122 -5.61 -12.88 -3.04
N GLU A 123 -4.57 -12.68 -3.85
CA GLU A 123 -3.36 -13.51 -3.81
C GLU A 123 -2.41 -13.13 -2.67
N HIS A 124 -2.62 -12.00 -2.01
CA HIS A 124 -1.70 -11.47 -1.02
C HIS A 124 -2.43 -11.10 0.27
N ARG A 125 -2.53 -12.07 1.16
CA ARG A 125 -3.19 -11.88 2.45
C ARG A 125 -2.66 -10.67 3.23
N PRO A 126 -1.34 -10.40 3.28
CA PRO A 126 -0.84 -9.21 3.98
C PRO A 126 -1.30 -7.88 3.39
N LEU A 127 -1.70 -7.85 2.12
CA LEU A 127 -2.29 -6.66 1.50
C LEU A 127 -3.80 -6.64 1.68
N LEU A 128 -4.45 -7.77 1.55
CA LEU A 128 -5.91 -7.88 1.54
C LEU A 128 -6.52 -7.74 2.93
N GLU A 129 -6.09 -8.59 3.86
CA GLU A 129 -6.75 -8.71 5.17
C GLU A 129 -6.75 -7.42 5.98
N PRO A 130 -5.60 -6.73 6.14
CA PRO A 130 -5.59 -5.49 6.90
C PRO A 130 -6.47 -4.39 6.30
N LEU A 131 -6.47 -4.27 4.97
CA LEU A 131 -7.28 -3.26 4.29
C LEU A 131 -8.77 -3.57 4.40
N MET A 132 -9.16 -4.83 4.20
CA MET A 132 -10.58 -5.21 4.32
C MET A 132 -11.08 -5.03 5.75
N ASP A 133 -10.28 -5.38 6.75
CA ASP A 133 -10.63 -5.14 8.16
C ASP A 133 -10.81 -3.64 8.44
N TYR A 134 -9.88 -2.81 7.92
CA TYR A 134 -10.00 -1.37 8.05
C TYR A 134 -11.29 -0.85 7.42
N LEU A 135 -11.62 -1.31 6.22
CA LEU A 135 -12.84 -0.89 5.53
C LEU A 135 -14.13 -1.34 6.27
N ARG A 136 -14.05 -2.40 7.07
CA ARG A 136 -15.14 -2.86 7.94
C ARG A 136 -15.21 -2.11 9.26
N GLY A 137 -14.28 -1.20 9.53
CA GLY A 137 -14.30 -0.37 10.72
C GLY A 137 -13.24 -0.69 11.78
N GLU A 138 -12.38 -1.68 11.56
CA GLU A 138 -11.30 -1.97 12.49
C GLU A 138 -10.26 -0.85 12.48
N ARG A 139 -9.69 -0.56 13.64
CA ARG A 139 -8.73 0.53 13.82
C ARG A 139 -7.58 0.08 14.71
N GLY A 140 -6.38 0.63 14.41
CA GLY A 140 -5.21 0.50 15.26
C GLY A 140 -4.68 -0.92 15.39
N ARG A 141 -4.88 -1.76 14.40
CA ARG A 141 -4.44 -3.15 14.43
C ARG A 141 -3.02 -3.32 13.93
N PHE A 142 -2.37 -4.32 14.48
CA PHE A 142 -1.06 -4.79 14.03
C PHE A 142 -1.23 -6.22 13.48
N TYR A 143 -0.63 -6.46 12.31
CA TYR A 143 -0.68 -7.76 11.63
C TYR A 143 0.74 -8.26 11.44
N ALA A 144 0.94 -9.56 11.64
CA ALA A 144 2.24 -10.17 11.38
C ALA A 144 2.04 -11.45 10.55
N TYR A 145 2.80 -11.56 9.48
CA TYR A 145 2.72 -12.67 8.54
C TYR A 145 4.09 -13.30 8.35
N SER A 146 4.10 -14.62 8.19
CA SER A 146 5.33 -15.37 7.97
C SER A 146 5.77 -15.37 6.49
N SER A 147 4.91 -14.89 5.59
CA SER A 147 5.22 -14.79 4.17
C SER A 147 4.26 -13.82 3.49
N TRP A 148 4.56 -13.48 2.24
CA TRP A 148 3.67 -12.64 1.41
C TRP A 148 2.47 -13.41 0.85
N GLY A 149 2.47 -14.74 0.94
CA GLY A 149 1.38 -15.57 0.42
C GLY A 149 0.14 -15.58 1.31
N SER A 150 -0.68 -16.62 1.15
CA SER A 150 -1.91 -16.79 1.93
C SER A 150 -1.66 -17.29 3.34
N GLU A 151 -0.45 -17.75 3.64
CA GLU A 151 -0.04 -18.22 4.96
C GLU A 151 0.35 -17.05 5.83
N GLY A 152 0.09 -17.14 7.11
CA GLY A 152 0.51 -16.10 8.04
C GLY A 152 -0.16 -16.23 9.39
N ILE A 153 0.36 -15.43 10.31
CA ILE A 153 -0.17 -15.29 11.66
C ILE A 153 -0.66 -13.86 11.80
N VAL A 154 -1.89 -13.71 12.30
CA VAL A 154 -2.44 -12.40 12.63
C VAL A 154 -2.33 -12.19 14.13
N VAL A 155 -1.76 -11.10 14.52
CA VAL A 155 -1.55 -10.76 15.92
C VAL A 155 -2.52 -9.67 16.37
#